data_11c1933fabb745d77a7d0a3ca2543352
#
_entry.id   11c1933fabb745d77a7d0a3ca2543352
#
_cell.length_a   1.000
_cell.length_b   1.000
_cell.length_c   1.000
_cell.angle_alpha   90.00
_cell.angle_beta   90.00
_cell.angle_gamma   90.00
#
_symmetry.space_group_name_H-M   'P 1'
#
loop_
_entity.id
_entity.type
_entity.pdbx_description
1 polymer ?
#
loop_
_entity_poly.entity_id
_entity_poly.type
_entity_poly.pdbx_seq_one_letter_code
_entity_poly.pdbx_strand_id
1 'polypeptide(L)'
;MKIQLVIDIQEKYLNYYDADLLPRINAKIAAAKSTGTQVFYVRNIGINGDDDSYALAKALLLVSDYIYEKKFPSAFTNNSFVKELKIQNVTELEIIGVDGNSCIKKTCLDAANAGYKVTLNLQCTAARNEKIFEKTLIELRNAGVIITV
;
A
#
# COMPACT_ATOMS: atom_id res chain seq x y z
N MET A 1 16.67 -1.53 -6.18
CA MET A 1 16.14 -2.35 -5.08
C MET A 1 14.63 -2.23 -5.06
N LYS A 2 13.95 -3.34 -4.85
CA LYS A 2 12.50 -3.42 -4.78
C LYS A 2 12.06 -3.51 -3.31
N ILE A 3 10.96 -2.82 -2.95
CA ILE A 3 10.27 -3.03 -1.68
C ILE A 3 8.81 -3.40 -1.92
N GLN A 4 8.21 -4.00 -0.92
CA GLN A 4 6.76 -4.20 -0.84
C GLN A 4 6.17 -3.13 0.07
N LEU A 5 5.15 -2.43 -0.41
CA LEU A 5 4.48 -1.38 0.33
C LEU A 5 3.06 -1.81 0.66
N VAL A 6 2.77 -1.92 1.96
CA VAL A 6 1.46 -2.33 2.49
C VAL A 6 0.72 -1.09 2.96
N ILE A 7 -0.45 -0.81 2.37
CA ILE A 7 -1.18 0.45 2.60
C ILE A 7 -2.48 0.19 3.35
N ASP A 8 -2.63 0.85 4.48
CA ASP A 8 -3.87 1.02 5.25
C ASP A 8 -4.58 -0.27 5.65
N ILE A 9 -3.83 -1.31 5.98
CA ILE A 9 -4.41 -2.54 6.54
C ILE A 9 -4.59 -2.34 8.04
N GLN A 10 -5.73 -1.72 8.38
CA GLN A 10 -6.05 -1.24 9.71
C GLN A 10 -7.39 -1.85 10.18
N GLU A 11 -7.50 -2.09 11.50
CA GLU A 11 -8.71 -2.70 12.07
C GLU A 11 -9.99 -1.99 11.64
N LYS A 12 -9.99 -0.67 11.67
CA LYS A 12 -11.21 0.09 11.34
C LYS A 12 -11.67 -0.04 9.90
N TYR A 13 -10.78 -0.47 8.97
CA TYR A 13 -11.12 -0.55 7.55
C TYR A 13 -11.42 -1.96 7.06
N LEU A 14 -10.98 -2.99 7.78
CA LEU A 14 -11.07 -4.37 7.31
C LEU A 14 -12.50 -4.84 7.00
N ASN A 15 -13.48 -4.35 7.75
CA ASN A 15 -14.87 -4.77 7.57
C ASN A 15 -15.50 -4.33 6.25
N TYR A 16 -14.85 -3.41 5.54
CA TYR A 16 -15.32 -2.96 4.23
C TYR A 16 -14.93 -3.90 3.09
N TYR A 17 -14.10 -4.89 3.36
CA TYR A 17 -13.50 -5.76 2.34
C TYR A 17 -13.71 -7.23 2.68
N ASP A 18 -13.47 -8.10 1.68
CA ASP A 18 -13.60 -9.55 1.87
C ASP A 18 -12.68 -10.06 2.97
N ALA A 19 -13.18 -11.04 3.74
CA ALA A 19 -12.40 -11.66 4.81
C ALA A 19 -11.12 -12.34 4.31
N ASP A 20 -11.07 -12.72 3.03
CA ASP A 20 -9.90 -13.36 2.42
C ASP A 20 -8.75 -12.40 2.13
N LEU A 21 -8.98 -11.10 2.18
CA LEU A 21 -7.97 -10.10 1.83
C LEU A 21 -6.76 -10.17 2.78
N LEU A 22 -7.00 -10.14 4.08
CA LEU A 22 -5.90 -10.15 5.06
C LEU A 22 -5.04 -11.41 4.99
N PRO A 23 -5.59 -12.62 4.89
CA PRO A 23 -4.78 -13.81 4.65
C PRO A 23 -3.91 -13.73 3.40
N ARG A 24 -4.45 -13.21 2.30
CA ARG A 24 -3.67 -13.04 1.06
C ARG A 24 -2.53 -12.04 1.23
N ILE A 25 -2.80 -10.93 1.92
CA ILE A 25 -1.78 -9.93 2.23
C ILE A 25 -0.69 -10.53 3.10
N ASN A 26 -1.05 -11.25 4.15
CA ASN A 26 -0.08 -11.89 5.03
C ASN A 26 0.79 -12.92 4.30
N ALA A 27 0.21 -13.70 3.39
CA ALA A 27 0.96 -14.64 2.57
C ALA A 27 1.98 -13.92 1.67
N LYS A 28 1.57 -12.79 1.10
CA LYS A 28 2.46 -11.97 0.27
C LYS A 28 3.61 -11.37 1.08
N ILE A 29 3.32 -10.90 2.29
CA ILE A 29 4.35 -10.37 3.19
C ILE A 29 5.34 -11.47 3.58
N ALA A 30 4.84 -12.66 3.91
CA ALA A 30 5.71 -13.81 4.25
C ALA A 30 6.62 -14.19 3.08
N ALA A 31 6.09 -14.18 1.86
CA ALA A 31 6.87 -14.45 0.66
C ALA A 31 7.96 -13.38 0.44
N ALA A 32 7.63 -12.11 0.64
CA ALA A 32 8.59 -11.02 0.54
C ALA A 32 9.73 -11.21 1.53
N LYS A 33 9.40 -11.51 2.78
CA LYS A 33 10.40 -11.76 3.82
C LYS A 33 11.32 -12.91 3.43
N SER A 34 10.76 -14.01 2.94
CA SER A 34 11.54 -15.20 2.59
C SER A 34 12.52 -14.96 1.45
N THR A 35 12.24 -14.01 0.56
CA THR A 35 13.11 -13.64 -0.56
C THR A 35 14.02 -12.47 -0.26
N GLY A 36 14.00 -11.94 0.97
CA GLY A 36 14.82 -10.79 1.35
C GLY A 36 14.30 -9.45 0.86
N THR A 37 13.06 -9.39 0.38
CA THR A 37 12.43 -8.13 -0.03
C THR A 37 11.96 -7.37 1.21
N GLN A 38 12.36 -6.12 1.36
CA GLN A 38 11.92 -5.29 2.48
C GLN A 38 10.44 -4.96 2.38
N VAL A 39 9.77 -4.91 3.53
CA VAL A 39 8.35 -4.58 3.62
C VAL A 39 8.19 -3.29 4.40
N PHE A 40 7.53 -2.31 3.78
CA PHE A 40 7.19 -1.04 4.40
C PHE A 40 5.68 -0.99 4.60
N TYR A 41 5.26 -0.43 5.71
CA TYR A 41 3.85 -0.29 6.09
C TYR A 41 3.49 1.19 6.17
N VAL A 42 2.31 1.53 5.68
CA VAL A 42 1.77 2.88 5.80
C VAL A 42 0.37 2.77 6.41
N ARG A 43 0.08 3.63 7.37
CA ARG A 43 -1.26 3.70 7.97
C ARG A 43 -1.79 5.13 7.95
N ASN A 44 -3.09 5.26 7.76
CA ASN A 44 -3.78 6.53 7.77
C ASN A 44 -4.14 6.90 9.22
N ILE A 45 -3.78 8.09 9.64
CA ILE A 45 -4.12 8.59 10.98
C ILE A 45 -5.14 9.73 10.94
N GLY A 46 -5.60 10.12 9.75
CA GLY A 46 -6.57 11.20 9.59
C GLY A 46 -5.99 12.59 9.83
N ILE A 47 -6.76 13.61 9.49
CA ILE A 47 -6.33 15.01 9.55
C ILE A 47 -6.14 15.49 10.99
N ASN A 48 -6.95 15.00 11.91
CA ASN A 48 -6.93 15.44 13.31
C ASN A 48 -5.83 14.78 14.15
N GLY A 49 -5.07 13.86 13.55
CA GLY A 49 -3.98 13.17 14.22
C GLY A 49 -4.34 11.78 14.70
N ASP A 50 -3.34 11.09 15.23
CA ASP A 50 -3.45 9.69 15.60
C ASP A 50 -4.26 9.46 16.87
N ASP A 51 -4.95 8.32 16.90
CA ASP A 51 -5.54 7.74 18.11
C ASP A 51 -5.60 6.21 17.94
N ASP A 52 -6.08 5.50 18.98
CA ASP A 52 -6.10 4.04 18.98
C ASP A 52 -6.97 3.44 17.86
N SER A 53 -7.93 4.22 17.33
CA SER A 53 -8.80 3.73 16.24
C SER A 53 -8.07 3.53 14.91
N TYR A 54 -6.89 4.12 14.75
CA TYR A 54 -6.10 4.02 13.52
C TYR A 54 -5.06 2.89 13.55
N ALA A 55 -5.10 2.02 14.55
CA ALA A 55 -4.13 0.94 14.68
C ALA A 55 -4.12 0.02 13.45
N LEU A 56 -2.94 -0.48 13.10
CA LEU A 56 -2.81 -1.56 12.12
C LEU A 56 -3.63 -2.77 12.58
N ALA A 57 -4.11 -3.57 11.62
CA ALA A 57 -4.89 -4.76 11.92
C ALA A 57 -4.09 -5.69 12.85
N LYS A 58 -4.76 -6.20 13.89
CA LYS A 58 -4.11 -7.05 14.90
C LYS A 58 -3.49 -8.31 14.28
N ALA A 59 -4.15 -8.86 13.27
CA ALA A 59 -3.70 -10.07 12.60
C ALA A 59 -2.78 -9.81 11.41
N LEU A 60 -2.41 -8.55 11.14
CA LEU A 60 -1.45 -8.23 10.08
C LEU A 60 -0.06 -8.72 10.47
N LEU A 61 0.59 -9.43 9.55
CA LEU A 61 1.96 -9.88 9.74
C LEU A 61 2.92 -8.69 9.64
N LEU A 62 3.64 -8.40 10.72
CA LEU A 62 4.67 -7.36 10.74
C LEU A 62 6.04 -8.02 10.71
N VAL A 63 6.83 -7.72 9.68
CA VAL A 63 8.17 -8.30 9.49
C VAL A 63 9.27 -7.24 9.51
N SER A 64 8.90 -5.96 9.72
CA SER A 64 9.86 -4.86 9.82
C SER A 64 9.29 -3.74 10.67
N ASP A 65 10.15 -2.80 11.05
CA ASP A 65 9.79 -1.60 11.80
C ASP A 65 9.57 -0.39 10.89
N TYR A 66 9.59 -0.57 9.56
CA TYR A 66 9.33 0.51 8.61
C TYR A 66 7.84 0.77 8.54
N ILE A 67 7.33 1.55 9.51
CA ILE A 67 5.92 1.89 9.63
C ILE A 67 5.80 3.42 9.58
N TYR A 68 5.03 3.91 8.62
CA TYR A 68 4.86 5.35 8.37
C TYR A 68 3.41 5.74 8.50
N GLU A 69 3.17 6.97 8.93
CA GLU A 69 1.85 7.53 9.11
C GLU A 69 1.56 8.57 8.06
N LYS A 70 0.31 8.68 7.64
CA LYS A 70 -0.11 9.71 6.70
C LYS A 70 -1.47 10.27 7.07
N LYS A 71 -1.68 11.54 6.75
CA LYS A 71 -2.95 12.25 6.98
C LYS A 71 -3.75 12.43 5.68
N PHE A 72 -3.15 12.15 4.54
CA PHE A 72 -3.73 12.31 3.21
C PHE A 72 -3.63 10.99 2.45
N PRO A 73 -4.38 10.82 1.35
CA PRO A 73 -4.43 9.53 0.65
C PRO A 73 -3.08 8.96 0.24
N SER A 74 -2.18 9.77 -0.32
CA SER A 74 -0.91 9.26 -0.82
C SER A 74 0.12 9.07 0.28
N ALA A 75 0.81 7.92 0.26
CA ALA A 75 1.97 7.65 1.12
C ALA A 75 3.10 8.67 0.88
N PHE A 76 3.17 9.24 -0.31
CA PHE A 76 4.20 10.21 -0.67
C PHE A 76 4.03 11.56 0.01
N THR A 77 2.95 11.77 0.76
CA THR A 77 2.80 12.94 1.63
C THR A 77 3.62 12.83 2.91
N ASN A 78 4.14 11.64 3.24
CA ASN A 78 5.05 11.45 4.38
C ASN A 78 6.49 11.61 3.90
N ASN A 79 7.14 12.71 4.32
CA ASN A 79 8.50 13.02 3.89
C ASN A 79 9.54 12.01 4.38
N SER A 80 9.34 11.42 5.55
CA SER A 80 10.25 10.40 6.09
C SER A 80 10.22 9.12 5.26
N PHE A 81 9.04 8.73 4.78
CA PHE A 81 8.89 7.60 3.87
C PHE A 81 9.65 7.86 2.57
N VAL A 82 9.41 9.00 1.94
CA VAL A 82 10.07 9.37 0.68
C VAL A 82 11.59 9.40 0.84
N LYS A 83 12.06 9.96 1.96
CA LYS A 83 13.48 10.03 2.26
C LYS A 83 14.10 8.64 2.42
N GLU A 84 13.41 7.73 3.10
CA GLU A 84 13.92 6.36 3.30
C GLU A 84 14.00 5.59 1.99
N LEU A 85 13.05 5.78 1.09
CA LEU A 85 13.14 5.19 -0.25
C LEU A 85 14.43 5.61 -0.96
N LYS A 86 14.81 6.87 -0.84
CA LYS A 86 16.04 7.40 -1.45
C LYS A 86 17.29 6.87 -0.77
N ILE A 87 17.30 6.84 0.57
CA ILE A 87 18.42 6.31 1.35
C ILE A 87 18.72 4.86 0.96
N GLN A 88 17.68 4.06 0.76
CA GLN A 88 17.84 2.65 0.41
C GLN A 88 18.00 2.40 -1.10
N ASN A 89 18.04 3.46 -1.91
CA ASN A 89 18.13 3.35 -3.37
C ASN A 89 17.03 2.49 -3.97
N VAL A 90 15.81 2.67 -3.46
CA VAL A 90 14.64 1.96 -3.98
C VAL A 90 14.30 2.46 -5.37
N THR A 91 14.06 1.55 -6.29
CA THR A 91 13.68 1.85 -7.68
C THR A 91 12.35 1.24 -8.06
N GLU A 92 11.87 0.27 -7.30
CA GLU A 92 10.66 -0.47 -7.62
C GLU A 92 9.80 -0.65 -6.38
N LEU A 93 8.49 -0.42 -6.55
CA LEU A 93 7.50 -0.59 -5.48
C LEU A 93 6.44 -1.60 -5.93
N GLU A 94 6.25 -2.66 -5.14
CA GLU A 94 5.07 -3.50 -5.26
C GLU A 94 4.07 -3.04 -4.22
N ILE A 95 2.91 -2.55 -4.65
CA ILE A 95 1.92 -1.93 -3.77
C ILE A 95 0.76 -2.90 -3.55
N ILE A 96 0.39 -3.09 -2.28
CA ILE A 96 -0.74 -3.89 -1.84
C ILE A 96 -1.50 -3.14 -0.76
N GLY A 97 -2.76 -3.48 -0.55
CA GLY A 97 -3.59 -2.89 0.50
C GLY A 97 -4.87 -2.26 -0.01
N VAL A 98 -5.35 -1.22 0.68
CA VAL A 98 -6.64 -0.58 0.42
C VAL A 98 -6.57 0.94 0.57
N ASP A 99 -7.54 1.69 0.16
CA ASP A 99 -8.59 1.40 -0.79
C ASP A 99 -8.10 1.65 -2.21
N GLY A 100 -8.49 0.75 -3.10
CA GLY A 100 -8.03 0.79 -4.49
C GLY A 100 -8.30 2.10 -5.21
N ASN A 101 -9.41 2.78 -4.90
CA ASN A 101 -9.83 4.02 -5.56
C ASN A 101 -9.31 5.28 -4.86
N SER A 102 -8.65 5.15 -3.73
CA SER A 102 -8.21 6.29 -2.93
C SER A 102 -6.71 6.18 -2.60
N CYS A 103 -6.37 5.63 -1.45
CA CYS A 103 -4.98 5.59 -0.97
C CYS A 103 -4.07 4.80 -1.91
N ILE A 104 -4.54 3.68 -2.44
CA ILE A 104 -3.81 2.90 -3.45
C ILE A 104 -3.62 3.70 -4.73
N LYS A 105 -4.71 4.24 -5.27
CA LYS A 105 -4.67 5.02 -6.52
C LYS A 105 -3.69 6.18 -6.43
N LYS A 106 -3.83 7.00 -5.40
CA LYS A 106 -2.99 8.19 -5.23
C LYS A 106 -1.52 7.82 -5.03
N THR A 107 -1.25 6.80 -4.24
CA THR A 107 0.13 6.35 -4.00
C THR A 107 0.76 5.81 -5.29
N CYS A 108 0.02 5.00 -6.05
CA CYS A 108 0.51 4.47 -7.32
C CYS A 108 0.83 5.59 -8.33
N LEU A 109 -0.06 6.58 -8.45
CA LEU A 109 0.13 7.70 -9.37
C LEU A 109 1.34 8.54 -8.97
N ASP A 110 1.47 8.85 -7.69
CA ASP A 110 2.60 9.65 -7.20
C ASP A 110 3.92 8.88 -7.37
N ALA A 111 3.91 7.58 -7.10
CA ALA A 111 5.09 6.74 -7.28
C ALA A 111 5.53 6.69 -8.74
N ALA A 112 4.59 6.46 -9.66
CA ALA A 112 4.88 6.41 -11.10
C ALA A 112 5.40 7.77 -11.58
N ASN A 113 4.76 8.85 -11.13
CA ASN A 113 5.19 10.20 -11.50
C ASN A 113 6.57 10.55 -10.95
N ALA A 114 6.96 9.97 -9.82
CA ALA A 114 8.29 10.16 -9.24
C ALA A 114 9.37 9.28 -9.87
N GLY A 115 9.01 8.46 -10.85
CA GLY A 115 9.96 7.63 -11.59
C GLY A 115 10.17 6.22 -11.09
N TYR A 116 9.41 5.78 -10.08
CA TYR A 116 9.50 4.39 -9.62
C TYR A 116 8.81 3.44 -10.60
N LYS A 117 9.35 2.23 -10.72
CA LYS A 117 8.63 1.13 -11.33
C LYS A 117 7.58 0.65 -10.32
N VAL A 118 6.31 0.73 -10.70
CA VAL A 118 5.20 0.42 -9.80
C VAL A 118 4.44 -0.80 -10.28
N THR A 119 4.27 -1.76 -9.38
CA THR A 119 3.45 -2.95 -9.61
C THR A 119 2.32 -2.95 -8.59
N LEU A 120 1.10 -3.17 -9.05
CA LEU A 120 -0.08 -3.35 -8.20
C LEU A 120 -0.56 -4.79 -8.31
N ASN A 121 -0.60 -5.50 -7.19
CA ASN A 121 -1.04 -6.89 -7.15
C ASN A 121 -2.54 -6.94 -6.80
N LEU A 122 -3.36 -7.34 -7.76
CA LEU A 122 -4.82 -7.35 -7.59
C LEU A 122 -5.32 -8.34 -6.57
N GLN A 123 -4.62 -9.45 -6.33
CA GLN A 123 -5.03 -10.41 -5.30
C GLN A 123 -4.89 -9.85 -3.90
N CYS A 124 -4.03 -8.87 -3.72
CA CYS A 124 -3.73 -8.25 -2.43
C CYS A 124 -4.20 -6.79 -2.38
N THR A 125 -5.14 -6.41 -3.23
CA THR A 125 -5.72 -5.07 -3.29
C THR A 125 -7.23 -5.18 -3.36
N ALA A 126 -7.92 -4.27 -2.68
CA ALA A 126 -9.37 -4.23 -2.72
C ALA A 126 -9.87 -2.80 -2.76
N ALA A 127 -11.08 -2.62 -3.29
CA ALA A 127 -11.76 -1.33 -3.34
C ALA A 127 -13.21 -1.51 -2.91
N ARG A 128 -13.74 -0.52 -2.18
CA ARG A 128 -15.14 -0.55 -1.73
C ARG A 128 -16.11 -0.45 -2.90
N ASN A 129 -15.73 0.23 -3.97
CA ASN A 129 -16.53 0.36 -5.19
C ASN A 129 -15.79 -0.30 -6.35
N GLU A 130 -16.20 -1.51 -6.70
CA GLU A 130 -15.55 -2.29 -7.75
C GLU A 130 -15.72 -1.71 -9.15
N LYS A 131 -16.87 -1.10 -9.43
CA LYS A 131 -17.11 -0.43 -10.72
C LYS A 131 -16.17 0.73 -10.96
N ILE A 132 -15.99 1.56 -9.93
CA ILE A 132 -15.03 2.67 -10.00
C ILE A 132 -13.61 2.11 -10.11
N PHE A 133 -13.34 0.99 -9.44
CA PHE A 133 -12.01 0.38 -9.47
C PHE A 133 -11.62 -0.07 -10.87
N GLU A 134 -12.54 -0.57 -11.67
CA GLU A 134 -12.27 -0.90 -13.07
C GLU A 134 -11.73 0.31 -13.84
N LYS A 135 -12.34 1.48 -13.63
CA LYS A 135 -11.87 2.74 -14.23
C LYS A 135 -10.51 3.17 -13.67
N THR A 136 -10.34 3.01 -12.36
CA THR A 136 -9.07 3.30 -11.70
C THR A 136 -7.93 2.47 -12.29
N LEU A 137 -8.15 1.19 -12.54
CA LEU A 137 -7.14 0.31 -13.12
C LEU A 137 -6.72 0.77 -14.52
N ILE A 138 -7.67 1.25 -15.33
CA ILE A 138 -7.36 1.81 -16.66
C ILE A 138 -6.46 3.05 -16.49
N GLU A 139 -6.81 3.94 -15.58
CA GLU A 139 -6.03 5.14 -15.30
C GLU A 139 -4.62 4.81 -14.83
N LEU A 140 -4.49 3.81 -13.94
CA LEU A 140 -3.18 3.38 -13.45
C LEU A 140 -2.33 2.77 -14.56
N ARG A 141 -2.90 1.92 -15.42
CA ARG A 141 -2.18 1.37 -16.58
C ARG A 141 -1.69 2.48 -17.50
N ASN A 142 -2.54 3.48 -17.76
CA ASN A 142 -2.16 4.63 -18.60
C ASN A 142 -1.03 5.45 -17.98
N ALA A 143 -0.89 5.42 -16.67
CA ALA A 143 0.21 6.10 -15.97
C ALA A 143 1.49 5.24 -15.88
N GLY A 144 1.47 4.03 -16.42
CA GLY A 144 2.63 3.15 -16.43
C GLY A 144 2.69 2.14 -15.29
N VAL A 145 1.63 2.04 -14.46
CA VAL A 145 1.58 1.04 -13.39
C VAL A 145 1.35 -0.34 -13.99
N ILE A 146 2.15 -1.31 -13.55
CA ILE A 146 2.03 -2.71 -13.96
C ILE A 146 1.01 -3.39 -13.05
N ILE A 147 -0.05 -3.92 -13.63
CA ILE A 147 -1.10 -4.62 -12.87
C ILE A 147 -0.86 -6.12 -12.97
N THR A 148 -0.73 -6.79 -11.82
CA THR A 148 -0.55 -8.25 -11.76
C THR A 148 -1.74 -8.91 -11.08
N VAL A 149 -1.96 -10.18 -11.37
CA VAL A 149 -3.04 -10.98 -10.75
C VAL A 149 -2.46 -12.13 -9.94
#